data_96675e54e43645c1aa2c645a7b8f72d5
#
_entry.id   96675e54e43645c1aa2c645a7b8f72d5
#
_cell.length_a   1.000
_cell.length_b   1.000
_cell.length_c   1.000
_cell.angle_alpha   90.00
_cell.angle_beta   90.00
_cell.angle_gamma   90.00
#
_symmetry.space_group_name_H-M   'P 1'
#
loop_
_entity.id
_entity.type
_entity.pdbx_description
1 polymer ?
#
loop_
_entity_poly.entity_id
_entity_poly.type
_entity_poly.pdbx_seq_one_letter_code
_entity_poly.pdbx_strand_id
1 'polypeptide(L)'
;MTPGELARMVQDGEVIRGLALGGAALAGADLSGGVFEAVDFTGADLAGARFREAILANCRFDRARLAGADLSKASLARCSLRGADLSGTRCVLTQGAECDFTGASLAQSNLTTATFATCKFDQASLAGATAIRCALASCTTAGIDLRNATLEGAALLEPDLAAARLDGTRFLRTTLNKAKLGGRDLRGIAFPACLLAEADLSGSDLTGATLAQCVLTGAALAGARLDGANLTRAVLIGAKLPGASLSGANLTQAILVGADLTGATLDGARLYQAIAPGLIAPEARFTRCDLTYADLSGANLTRANFGAAVLASANLHAIQDEGAYIPDRASAKGTDPERLRAETWHAR
;
A
#
# COMPACT_ATOMS: atom_id res chain seq x y z
N MET A 1 6.21 30.40 32.55
CA MET A 1 6.67 29.01 32.71
C MET A 1 7.95 28.84 31.91
N THR A 2 9.03 28.55 32.57
CA THR A 2 10.33 28.27 31.95
C THR A 2 10.48 26.76 31.67
N PRO A 3 11.39 26.32 30.76
CA PRO A 3 11.66 24.90 30.56
C PRO A 3 12.00 24.16 31.85
N GLY A 4 12.81 24.80 32.73
CA GLY A 4 13.23 24.21 33.99
C GLY A 4 12.11 24.07 35.04
N GLU A 5 11.17 25.02 35.10
CA GLU A 5 9.99 24.92 35.97
C GLU A 5 9.10 23.76 35.55
N LEU A 6 8.79 23.67 34.26
CA LEU A 6 7.95 22.57 33.74
C LEU A 6 8.63 21.21 33.94
N ALA A 7 9.96 21.13 33.69
CA ALA A 7 10.71 19.91 33.90
C ALA A 7 10.74 19.46 35.36
N ARG A 8 10.79 20.39 36.33
CA ARG A 8 10.69 20.06 37.77
C ARG A 8 9.35 19.45 38.10
N MET A 9 8.23 20.06 37.66
CA MET A 9 6.89 19.51 37.89
C MET A 9 6.79 18.06 37.38
N VAL A 10 7.38 17.79 36.20
CA VAL A 10 7.46 16.41 35.65
C VAL A 10 8.31 15.50 36.54
N GLN A 11 9.48 15.96 37.01
CA GLN A 11 10.36 15.19 37.91
C GLN A 11 9.72 14.90 39.26
N ASP A 12 8.92 15.84 39.77
CA ASP A 12 8.17 15.70 41.01
C ASP A 12 6.95 14.78 40.87
N GLY A 13 6.72 14.25 39.65
CA GLY A 13 5.61 13.34 39.36
C GLY A 13 4.23 14.00 39.29
N GLU A 14 4.19 15.32 39.10
CA GLU A 14 2.93 16.05 39.00
C GLU A 14 2.21 15.70 37.69
N VAL A 15 0.88 15.57 37.77
CA VAL A 15 0.03 15.53 36.60
C VAL A 15 -0.30 16.96 36.18
N ILE A 16 0.21 17.37 35.02
CA ILE A 16 0.08 18.72 34.50
C ILE A 16 -1.27 18.83 33.76
N ARG A 17 -2.23 19.58 34.33
CA ARG A 17 -3.57 19.69 33.78
C ARG A 17 -3.96 21.10 33.39
N GLY A 18 -4.58 21.26 32.23
CA GLY A 18 -5.24 22.50 31.78
C GLY A 18 -4.30 23.72 31.68
N LEU A 19 -3.00 23.49 31.66
CA LEU A 19 -2.01 24.57 31.64
C LEU A 19 -1.94 25.22 30.25
N ALA A 20 -1.99 26.55 30.22
CA ALA A 20 -1.85 27.34 29.00
C ALA A 20 -0.38 27.69 28.76
N LEU A 21 0.23 26.98 27.81
CA LEU A 21 1.64 27.14 27.39
C LEU A 21 1.74 27.61 25.93
N GLY A 22 0.67 28.23 25.42
CA GLY A 22 0.65 28.74 24.04
C GLY A 22 1.80 29.72 23.80
N GLY A 23 2.59 29.48 22.74
CA GLY A 23 3.76 30.30 22.38
C GLY A 23 4.94 30.24 23.37
N ALA A 24 4.91 29.36 24.37
CA ALA A 24 6.00 29.25 25.35
C ALA A 24 7.31 28.77 24.71
N ALA A 25 8.44 29.34 25.20
CA ALA A 25 9.77 28.91 24.77
C ALA A 25 10.24 27.71 25.63
N LEU A 26 10.04 26.50 25.13
CA LEU A 26 10.28 25.23 25.81
C LEU A 26 11.29 24.36 25.05
N ALA A 27 12.08 24.97 24.16
CA ALA A 27 13.09 24.25 23.38
C ALA A 27 14.05 23.47 24.30
N GLY A 28 14.31 22.21 23.97
CA GLY A 28 15.17 21.32 24.71
C GLY A 28 14.68 20.88 26.09
N ALA A 29 13.45 21.26 26.50
CA ALA A 29 12.90 20.86 27.79
C ALA A 29 12.86 19.34 27.92
N ASP A 30 13.23 18.83 29.10
CA ASP A 30 13.06 17.41 29.42
C ASP A 30 11.73 17.17 30.12
N LEU A 31 10.78 16.63 29.35
CA LEU A 31 9.42 16.35 29.76
C LEU A 31 9.15 14.83 29.72
N SER A 32 10.24 14.04 29.79
CA SER A 32 10.18 12.58 29.73
C SER A 32 9.40 12.00 30.91
N GLY A 33 8.53 11.03 30.64
CA GLY A 33 7.67 10.41 31.64
C GLY A 33 6.54 11.30 32.17
N GLY A 34 6.46 12.54 31.72
CA GLY A 34 5.44 13.49 32.19
C GLY A 34 4.01 13.07 31.80
N VAL A 35 3.05 13.40 32.64
CA VAL A 35 1.62 13.20 32.39
C VAL A 35 0.95 14.55 32.16
N PHE A 36 0.47 14.76 30.93
CA PHE A 36 -0.14 16.00 30.49
C PHE A 36 -1.59 15.76 30.08
N GLU A 37 -2.51 16.51 30.67
CA GLU A 37 -3.93 16.41 30.38
C GLU A 37 -4.51 17.79 30.05
N ALA A 38 -5.08 17.91 28.85
CA ALA A 38 -5.69 19.15 28.35
C ALA A 38 -4.75 20.39 28.42
N VAL A 39 -3.45 20.16 28.17
CA VAL A 39 -2.45 21.24 28.12
C VAL A 39 -2.45 21.88 26.75
N ASP A 40 -2.38 23.19 26.69
CA ASP A 40 -2.32 23.96 25.45
C ASP A 40 -0.88 24.39 25.14
N PHE A 41 -0.24 23.72 24.19
CA PHE A 41 1.08 24.04 23.62
C PHE A 41 0.96 24.74 22.26
N THR A 42 -0.19 25.31 21.92
CA THR A 42 -0.40 25.93 20.60
C THR A 42 0.71 26.94 20.27
N GLY A 43 1.42 26.76 19.17
CA GLY A 43 2.51 27.65 18.75
C GLY A 43 3.74 27.65 19.65
N ALA A 44 3.82 26.78 20.65
CA ALA A 44 4.99 26.71 21.54
C ALA A 44 6.24 26.25 20.78
N ASP A 45 7.40 26.75 21.19
CA ASP A 45 8.69 26.25 20.72
C ASP A 45 9.15 25.08 21.61
N LEU A 46 9.01 23.89 21.08
CA LEU A 46 9.37 22.61 21.70
C LEU A 46 10.50 21.92 20.90
N ALA A 47 11.27 22.69 20.11
CA ALA A 47 12.34 22.12 19.30
C ALA A 47 13.34 21.36 20.17
N GLY A 48 13.61 20.11 19.81
CA GLY A 48 14.52 19.21 20.56
C GLY A 48 14.02 18.83 21.95
N ALA A 49 12.77 19.16 22.35
CA ALA A 49 12.23 18.75 23.64
C ALA A 49 12.11 17.23 23.74
N ARG A 50 12.23 16.70 24.95
CA ARG A 50 12.13 15.26 25.21
C ARG A 50 10.78 14.92 25.85
N PHE A 51 10.00 14.10 25.18
CA PHE A 51 8.71 13.56 25.65
C PHE A 51 8.75 12.03 25.73
N ARG A 52 9.95 11.47 25.95
CA ARG A 52 10.07 10.00 26.02
C ARG A 52 9.15 9.45 27.11
N GLU A 53 8.37 8.41 26.73
CA GLU A 53 7.46 7.74 27.65
C GLU A 53 6.40 8.68 28.30
N ALA A 54 6.23 9.90 27.76
CA ALA A 54 5.22 10.83 28.23
C ALA A 54 3.80 10.36 27.87
N ILE A 55 2.83 10.71 28.70
CA ILE A 55 1.41 10.49 28.46
C ILE A 55 0.76 11.85 28.17
N LEU A 56 0.22 11.99 26.98
CA LEU A 56 -0.38 13.22 26.46
C LEU A 56 -1.85 12.95 26.12
N ALA A 57 -2.76 13.49 26.91
CA ALA A 57 -4.19 13.32 26.71
C ALA A 57 -4.89 14.66 26.46
N ASN A 58 -5.67 14.75 25.39
CA ASN A 58 -6.43 15.95 25.01
C ASN A 58 -5.57 17.24 24.89
N CYS A 59 -4.27 17.10 24.61
CA CYS A 59 -3.35 18.24 24.49
C CYS A 59 -3.43 18.88 23.10
N ARG A 60 -3.11 20.18 23.03
CA ARG A 60 -3.09 20.93 21.79
C ARG A 60 -1.65 21.35 21.46
N PHE A 61 -1.17 20.93 20.29
CA PHE A 61 0.13 21.28 19.73
C PHE A 61 -0.04 21.99 18.36
N ASP A 62 -1.19 22.61 18.12
CA ASP A 62 -1.45 23.24 16.83
C ASP A 62 -0.37 24.28 16.52
N ARG A 63 0.29 24.13 15.34
CA ARG A 63 1.39 24.98 14.88
C ARG A 63 2.60 25.04 15.84
N ALA A 64 2.70 24.13 16.81
CA ALA A 64 3.88 24.04 17.67
C ALA A 64 5.11 23.60 16.87
N ARG A 65 6.29 24.04 17.31
CA ARG A 65 7.58 23.66 16.73
C ARG A 65 8.18 22.54 17.55
N LEU A 66 8.08 21.31 17.04
CA LEU A 66 8.59 20.09 17.66
C LEU A 66 9.79 19.51 16.88
N ALA A 67 10.42 20.33 16.00
CA ALA A 67 11.51 19.84 15.16
C ALA A 67 12.61 19.17 16.00
N GLY A 68 12.97 17.92 15.64
CA GLY A 68 13.98 17.13 16.34
C GLY A 68 13.59 16.65 17.75
N ALA A 69 12.35 16.84 18.20
CA ALA A 69 11.90 16.36 19.50
C ALA A 69 11.91 14.82 19.59
N ASP A 70 12.07 14.28 20.80
CA ASP A 70 12.02 12.84 21.09
C ASP A 70 10.68 12.45 21.73
N LEU A 71 9.81 11.84 20.94
CA LEU A 71 8.51 11.29 21.33
C LEU A 71 8.56 9.76 21.50
N SER A 72 9.76 9.18 21.59
CA SER A 72 9.89 7.72 21.65
C SER A 72 9.08 7.13 22.82
N LYS A 73 8.26 6.12 22.53
CA LYS A 73 7.36 5.46 23.49
C LYS A 73 6.32 6.38 24.12
N ALA A 74 6.15 7.61 23.64
CA ALA A 74 5.08 8.48 24.13
C ALA A 74 3.70 7.93 23.71
N SER A 75 2.70 8.19 24.56
CA SER A 75 1.31 7.90 24.28
C SER A 75 0.53 9.20 24.09
N LEU A 76 -0.06 9.36 22.92
CA LEU A 76 -0.88 10.51 22.55
C LEU A 76 -2.34 10.06 22.38
N ALA A 77 -3.24 10.62 23.13
CA ALA A 77 -4.67 10.34 23.02
C ALA A 77 -5.46 11.62 22.79
N ARG A 78 -6.21 11.68 21.71
CA ARG A 78 -7.07 12.84 21.35
C ARG A 78 -6.32 14.17 21.32
N CYS A 79 -5.05 14.14 20.87
CA CYS A 79 -4.24 15.35 20.74
C CYS A 79 -4.44 16.02 19.38
N SER A 80 -4.40 17.34 19.34
CA SER A 80 -4.36 18.12 18.11
C SER A 80 -2.93 18.57 17.82
N LEU A 81 -2.43 18.21 16.61
CA LEU A 81 -1.10 18.61 16.13
C LEU A 81 -1.21 19.26 14.74
N ARG A 82 -2.34 19.95 14.49
CA ARG A 82 -2.64 20.55 13.19
C ARG A 82 -1.58 21.57 12.78
N GLY A 83 -0.96 21.36 11.61
CA GLY A 83 0.08 22.22 11.09
C GLY A 83 1.33 22.31 11.99
N ALA A 84 1.52 21.40 12.94
CA ALA A 84 2.71 21.36 13.76
C ALA A 84 3.95 20.92 12.96
N ASP A 85 5.12 21.42 13.33
CA ASP A 85 6.39 21.01 12.78
C ASP A 85 7.02 19.92 13.65
N LEU A 86 6.88 18.66 13.21
CA LEU A 86 7.51 17.47 13.80
C LEU A 86 8.68 16.97 12.92
N SER A 87 9.30 17.83 12.12
CA SER A 87 10.38 17.41 11.24
C SER A 87 11.56 16.85 12.02
N GLY A 88 12.13 15.75 11.54
CA GLY A 88 13.24 15.06 12.20
C GLY A 88 12.96 14.48 13.57
N THR A 89 11.69 14.43 14.01
CA THR A 89 11.33 13.85 15.32
C THR A 89 11.62 12.36 15.41
N ARG A 90 11.92 11.93 16.61
CA ARG A 90 12.01 10.51 16.95
C ARG A 90 10.67 10.04 17.54
N CYS A 91 9.94 9.26 16.76
CA CYS A 91 8.64 8.70 17.17
C CYS A 91 8.70 7.16 17.25
N VAL A 92 9.83 6.61 17.71
CA VAL A 92 10.01 5.15 17.82
C VAL A 92 9.10 4.59 18.91
N LEU A 93 8.27 3.57 18.57
CA LEU A 93 7.29 2.99 19.49
C LEU A 93 6.25 3.99 20.03
N THR A 94 6.10 5.13 19.40
CA THR A 94 5.05 6.11 19.76
C THR A 94 3.66 5.52 19.47
N GLN A 95 2.72 5.77 20.35
CA GLN A 95 1.32 5.38 20.18
C GLN A 95 0.46 6.62 20.05
N GLY A 96 -0.32 6.73 19.00
CA GLY A 96 -1.30 7.79 18.78
C GLY A 96 -2.70 7.23 18.62
N ALA A 97 -3.66 7.74 19.36
CA ALA A 97 -5.06 7.37 19.22
C ALA A 97 -5.93 8.64 19.08
N GLU A 98 -6.78 8.66 18.05
CA GLU A 98 -7.72 9.77 17.78
C GLU A 98 -7.03 11.14 17.66
N CYS A 99 -5.77 11.19 17.21
CA CYS A 99 -5.01 12.42 17.07
C CYS A 99 -5.20 13.06 15.70
N ASP A 100 -5.10 14.39 15.64
CA ASP A 100 -5.22 15.16 14.40
C ASP A 100 -3.85 15.73 13.98
N PHE A 101 -3.22 15.11 12.96
CA PHE A 101 -1.97 15.55 12.33
C PHE A 101 -2.24 16.27 11.00
N THR A 102 -3.46 16.76 10.76
CA THR A 102 -3.79 17.41 9.50
C THR A 102 -2.81 18.54 9.17
N GLY A 103 -2.16 18.47 8.03
CA GLY A 103 -1.16 19.44 7.57
C GLY A 103 0.13 19.50 8.39
N ALA A 104 0.33 18.60 9.35
CA ALA A 104 1.58 18.53 10.12
C ALA A 104 2.77 18.08 9.27
N SER A 105 3.97 18.57 9.60
CA SER A 105 5.21 18.11 8.97
C SER A 105 5.88 17.05 9.87
N LEU A 106 5.90 15.80 9.42
CA LEU A 106 6.72 14.72 9.98
C LEU A 106 7.88 14.40 9.03
N ALA A 107 8.31 15.37 8.23
CA ALA A 107 9.40 15.16 7.26
C ALA A 107 10.66 14.68 7.96
N GLN A 108 11.34 13.68 7.39
CA GLN A 108 12.56 13.08 7.93
C GLN A 108 12.43 12.49 9.34
N SER A 109 11.23 12.31 9.86
CA SER A 109 10.99 11.70 11.17
C SER A 109 11.25 10.19 11.16
N ASN A 110 11.54 9.64 12.35
CA ASN A 110 11.65 8.20 12.55
C ASN A 110 10.41 7.66 13.24
N LEU A 111 9.55 7.01 12.47
CA LEU A 111 8.29 6.38 12.89
C LEU A 111 8.42 4.86 13.07
N THR A 112 9.65 4.35 13.24
CA THR A 112 9.86 2.89 13.37
C THR A 112 9.01 2.32 14.49
N THR A 113 8.18 1.32 14.16
CA THR A 113 7.25 0.65 15.08
C THR A 113 6.24 1.57 15.78
N ALA A 114 6.06 2.79 15.28
CA ALA A 114 4.98 3.65 15.77
C ALA A 114 3.61 3.10 15.32
N THR A 115 2.59 3.30 16.16
CA THR A 115 1.22 2.89 15.87
C THR A 115 0.27 4.06 16.03
N PHE A 116 -0.54 4.30 15.01
CA PHE A 116 -1.56 5.32 15.02
C PHE A 116 -2.91 4.69 14.69
N ALA A 117 -3.88 4.92 15.55
CA ALA A 117 -5.24 4.42 15.38
C ALA A 117 -6.24 5.57 15.31
N THR A 118 -7.08 5.55 14.29
CA THR A 118 -8.16 6.55 14.10
C THR A 118 -7.63 7.99 14.05
N CYS A 119 -6.40 8.17 13.56
CA CYS A 119 -5.76 9.49 13.46
C CYS A 119 -5.98 10.10 12.05
N LYS A 120 -5.85 11.43 11.98
CA LYS A 120 -5.94 12.17 10.71
C LYS A 120 -4.54 12.57 10.26
N PHE A 121 -4.15 12.12 9.07
CA PHE A 121 -2.91 12.51 8.39
C PHE A 121 -3.18 13.23 7.07
N ASP A 122 -4.39 13.81 6.91
CA ASP A 122 -4.74 14.52 5.70
C ASP A 122 -3.78 15.69 5.47
N GLN A 123 -3.19 15.77 4.27
CA GLN A 123 -2.20 16.77 3.88
C GLN A 123 -0.93 16.79 4.76
N ALA A 124 -0.73 15.80 5.62
CA ALA A 124 0.50 15.69 6.40
C ALA A 124 1.69 15.33 5.50
N SER A 125 2.87 15.85 5.85
CA SER A 125 4.12 15.50 5.16
C SER A 125 4.92 14.49 5.95
N LEU A 126 5.13 13.31 5.36
CA LEU A 126 6.07 12.30 5.81
C LEU A 126 7.26 12.20 4.83
N ALA A 127 7.58 13.30 4.12
CA ALA A 127 8.64 13.30 3.12
C ALA A 127 9.99 12.90 3.75
N GLY A 128 10.63 11.86 3.20
CA GLY A 128 11.88 11.31 3.72
C GLY A 128 11.77 10.61 5.07
N ALA A 129 10.57 10.41 5.61
CA ALA A 129 10.38 9.70 6.88
C ALA A 129 10.73 8.22 6.78
N THR A 130 11.19 7.66 7.90
CA THR A 130 11.41 6.23 8.06
C THR A 130 10.25 5.64 8.86
N ALA A 131 9.40 4.83 8.18
CA ALA A 131 8.19 4.22 8.76
C ALA A 131 8.29 2.68 8.72
N ILE A 132 9.38 2.13 9.28
CA ILE A 132 9.60 0.68 9.33
C ILE A 132 8.64 0.07 10.36
N ARG A 133 7.80 -0.90 9.93
CA ARG A 133 6.78 -1.54 10.77
C ARG A 133 5.85 -0.55 11.47
N CYS A 134 5.67 0.63 10.88
CA CYS A 134 4.70 1.62 11.35
C CYS A 134 3.28 1.17 10.96
N ALA A 135 2.30 1.43 11.82
CA ALA A 135 0.91 1.13 11.51
C ALA A 135 0.05 2.39 11.56
N LEU A 136 -0.73 2.61 10.49
CA LEU A 136 -1.79 3.60 10.40
C LEU A 136 -3.13 2.85 10.26
N ALA A 137 -3.76 2.56 11.40
CA ALA A 137 -5.01 1.81 11.46
C ALA A 137 -6.22 2.76 11.46
N SER A 138 -7.11 2.63 10.50
CA SER A 138 -8.31 3.49 10.34
C SER A 138 -7.97 4.99 10.33
N CYS A 139 -6.81 5.34 9.78
CA CYS A 139 -6.36 6.73 9.65
C CYS A 139 -6.78 7.32 8.31
N THR A 140 -7.09 8.64 8.28
CA THR A 140 -7.25 9.36 7.01
C THR A 140 -5.90 9.80 6.48
N THR A 141 -5.72 9.79 5.14
CA THR A 141 -4.43 10.05 4.49
C THR A 141 -4.58 10.87 3.20
N ALA A 142 -5.71 11.59 3.04
CA ALA A 142 -5.96 12.33 1.82
C ALA A 142 -4.88 13.41 1.58
N GLY A 143 -4.23 13.38 0.41
CA GLY A 143 -3.18 14.33 0.04
C GLY A 143 -1.88 14.22 0.85
N ILE A 144 -1.65 13.10 1.50
CA ILE A 144 -0.40 12.84 2.24
C ILE A 144 0.83 12.93 1.34
N ASP A 145 1.91 13.51 1.84
CA ASP A 145 3.20 13.57 1.14
C ASP A 145 4.14 12.48 1.68
N LEU A 146 4.38 11.44 0.87
CA LEU A 146 5.26 10.31 1.17
C LEU A 146 6.56 10.35 0.36
N ARG A 147 6.87 11.44 -0.33
CA ARG A 147 8.07 11.51 -1.18
C ARG A 147 9.33 11.08 -0.45
N ASN A 148 10.09 10.18 -1.06
CA ASN A 148 11.32 9.62 -0.51
C ASN A 148 11.15 8.92 0.86
N ALA A 149 9.93 8.67 1.31
CA ALA A 149 9.67 7.92 2.54
C ALA A 149 10.01 6.43 2.36
N THR A 150 10.45 5.80 3.44
CA THR A 150 10.69 4.35 3.49
C THR A 150 9.61 3.68 4.34
N LEU A 151 8.80 2.84 3.68
CA LEU A 151 7.71 2.08 4.31
C LEU A 151 8.01 0.58 4.20
N GLU A 152 8.86 0.07 5.06
CA GLU A 152 9.18 -1.35 5.10
C GLU A 152 8.35 -2.08 6.16
N GLY A 153 7.55 -3.06 5.72
CA GLY A 153 6.65 -3.81 6.61
C GLY A 153 5.60 -2.93 7.30
N ALA A 154 5.39 -1.72 6.79
CA ALA A 154 4.38 -0.80 7.33
C ALA A 154 2.97 -1.27 6.95
N ALA A 155 1.98 -0.89 7.75
CA ALA A 155 0.58 -1.17 7.49
C ALA A 155 -0.22 0.14 7.39
N LEU A 156 -0.65 0.46 6.18
CA LEU A 156 -1.59 1.54 5.91
C LEU A 156 -2.91 0.88 5.50
N LEU A 157 -3.88 0.86 6.39
CA LEU A 157 -5.16 0.19 6.14
C LEU A 157 -6.12 1.14 5.42
N GLU A 158 -6.56 0.74 4.24
CA GLU A 158 -7.49 1.48 3.36
C GLU A 158 -7.04 2.93 3.06
N PRO A 159 -5.76 3.18 2.74
CA PRO A 159 -5.26 4.54 2.63
C PRO A 159 -5.84 5.24 1.39
N ASP A 160 -6.24 6.51 1.55
CA ASP A 160 -6.55 7.35 0.41
C ASP A 160 -5.27 7.97 -0.14
N LEU A 161 -4.77 7.39 -1.23
CA LEU A 161 -3.55 7.83 -1.90
C LEU A 161 -3.86 8.50 -3.25
N ALA A 162 -5.12 8.81 -3.55
CA ALA A 162 -5.53 9.39 -4.83
C ALA A 162 -4.81 10.72 -5.13
N ALA A 163 -4.60 11.56 -4.12
CA ALA A 163 -3.88 12.83 -4.24
C ALA A 163 -2.51 12.81 -3.53
N ALA A 164 -2.03 11.65 -3.09
CA ALA A 164 -0.76 11.53 -2.37
C ALA A 164 0.45 11.84 -3.27
N ARG A 165 1.53 12.38 -2.70
CA ARG A 165 2.82 12.56 -3.39
C ARG A 165 3.71 11.36 -3.08
N LEU A 166 4.03 10.56 -4.11
CA LEU A 166 4.68 9.26 -3.95
C LEU A 166 6.07 9.17 -4.59
N ASP A 167 6.60 10.28 -5.15
CA ASP A 167 7.89 10.27 -5.85
C ASP A 167 9.01 9.77 -4.95
N GLY A 168 9.73 8.74 -5.38
CA GLY A 168 10.82 8.14 -4.62
C GLY A 168 10.39 7.36 -3.37
N THR A 169 9.09 7.18 -3.13
CA THR A 169 8.59 6.36 -2.01
C THR A 169 9.02 4.90 -2.18
N ARG A 170 9.51 4.31 -1.11
CA ARG A 170 9.95 2.92 -1.08
C ARG A 170 8.95 2.08 -0.29
N PHE A 171 8.12 1.34 -1.01
CA PHE A 171 7.24 0.33 -0.42
C PHE A 171 7.93 -1.02 -0.46
N LEU A 172 8.08 -1.70 0.65
CA LEU A 172 8.61 -3.05 0.73
C LEU A 172 7.80 -3.83 1.77
N ARG A 173 7.15 -4.91 1.35
CA ARG A 173 6.29 -5.72 2.24
C ARG A 173 5.27 -4.87 2.99
N THR A 174 4.81 -3.79 2.36
CA THR A 174 3.86 -2.84 2.95
C THR A 174 2.43 -3.33 2.70
N THR A 175 1.58 -3.21 3.72
CA THR A 175 0.14 -3.46 3.57
C THR A 175 -0.55 -2.19 3.07
N LEU A 176 -1.19 -2.29 1.90
CA LEU A 176 -1.92 -1.24 1.20
C LEU A 176 -3.29 -1.77 0.72
N ASN A 177 -3.88 -2.69 1.47
CA ASN A 177 -5.17 -3.26 1.10
C ASN A 177 -6.22 -2.16 0.97
N LYS A 178 -7.05 -2.25 -0.10
CA LYS A 178 -8.08 -1.27 -0.46
C LYS A 178 -7.56 0.16 -0.67
N ALA A 179 -6.25 0.31 -0.92
CA ALA A 179 -5.68 1.63 -1.24
C ALA A 179 -6.35 2.24 -2.47
N LYS A 180 -6.64 3.55 -2.42
CA LYS A 180 -7.16 4.30 -3.56
C LYS A 180 -5.99 4.87 -4.37
N LEU A 181 -5.70 4.25 -5.51
CA LEU A 181 -4.60 4.60 -6.41
C LEU A 181 -5.07 4.74 -7.87
N GLY A 182 -6.39 4.74 -8.11
CA GLY A 182 -6.97 4.83 -9.45
C GLY A 182 -6.56 6.08 -10.21
N GLY A 183 -6.32 5.94 -11.52
CA GLY A 183 -5.95 7.04 -12.43
C GLY A 183 -4.57 7.65 -12.19
N ARG A 184 -3.74 7.06 -11.34
CA ARG A 184 -2.43 7.61 -10.95
C ARG A 184 -1.33 7.28 -11.94
N ASP A 185 -0.38 8.19 -12.07
CA ASP A 185 0.95 7.87 -12.63
C ASP A 185 1.79 7.20 -11.54
N LEU A 186 2.01 5.89 -11.70
CA LEU A 186 2.77 5.05 -10.78
C LEU A 186 4.02 4.47 -11.45
N ARG A 187 4.43 5.05 -12.60
CA ARG A 187 5.65 4.62 -13.31
C ARG A 187 6.87 4.76 -12.42
N GLY A 188 7.69 3.71 -12.41
CA GLY A 188 8.91 3.68 -11.61
C GLY A 188 8.71 3.51 -10.11
N ILE A 189 7.46 3.42 -9.62
CA ILE A 189 7.19 3.05 -8.23
C ILE A 189 7.31 1.53 -8.09
N ALA A 190 8.00 1.09 -7.03
CA ALA A 190 8.17 -0.32 -6.73
C ALA A 190 7.32 -0.72 -5.52
N PHE A 191 6.57 -1.82 -5.66
CA PHE A 191 5.75 -2.42 -4.62
C PHE A 191 6.19 -3.86 -4.30
N PRO A 192 7.47 -4.18 -4.11
CA PRO A 192 7.89 -5.57 -3.98
C PRO A 192 7.27 -6.22 -2.73
N ALA A 193 6.63 -7.37 -2.95
CA ALA A 193 5.96 -8.16 -1.91
C ALA A 193 4.92 -7.39 -1.08
N CYS A 194 4.31 -6.36 -1.64
CA CYS A 194 3.25 -5.59 -0.97
C CYS A 194 1.90 -6.31 -1.01
N LEU A 195 1.06 -6.02 -0.02
CA LEU A 195 -0.32 -6.46 0.03
C LEU A 195 -1.23 -5.35 -0.51
N LEU A 196 -1.84 -5.59 -1.66
CA LEU A 196 -2.71 -4.67 -2.39
C LEU A 196 -4.08 -5.31 -2.66
N ALA A 197 -4.52 -6.22 -1.76
CA ALA A 197 -5.81 -6.87 -1.91
C ALA A 197 -6.94 -5.82 -1.96
N GLU A 198 -7.84 -5.98 -2.94
CA GLU A 198 -8.97 -5.07 -3.19
C GLU A 198 -8.57 -3.60 -3.44
N ALA A 199 -7.28 -3.30 -3.71
CA ALA A 199 -6.86 -1.94 -4.04
C ALA A 199 -7.48 -1.48 -5.37
N ASP A 200 -7.83 -0.21 -5.45
CA ASP A 200 -8.24 0.43 -6.69
C ASP A 200 -7.02 0.98 -7.42
N LEU A 201 -6.65 0.35 -8.51
CA LEU A 201 -5.60 0.72 -9.45
C LEU A 201 -6.19 0.96 -10.86
N SER A 202 -7.51 1.16 -10.96
CA SER A 202 -8.20 1.33 -12.24
C SER A 202 -7.65 2.54 -12.99
N GLY A 203 -7.35 2.37 -14.28
CA GLY A 203 -6.82 3.42 -15.14
C GLY A 203 -5.44 3.97 -14.74
N SER A 204 -4.76 3.37 -13.76
CA SER A 204 -3.42 3.82 -13.36
C SER A 204 -2.34 3.43 -14.38
N ASP A 205 -1.28 4.22 -14.47
CA ASP A 205 -0.10 3.90 -15.27
C ASP A 205 0.98 3.23 -14.41
N LEU A 206 1.07 1.91 -14.52
CA LEU A 206 2.05 1.05 -13.85
C LEU A 206 3.11 0.55 -14.84
N THR A 207 3.32 1.26 -15.95
CA THR A 207 4.29 0.86 -16.99
C THR A 207 5.68 0.68 -16.37
N GLY A 208 6.26 -0.51 -16.55
CA GLY A 208 7.56 -0.88 -15.99
C GLY A 208 7.60 -1.01 -14.46
N ALA A 209 6.47 -0.93 -13.76
CA ALA A 209 6.43 -1.04 -12.30
C ALA A 209 6.88 -2.42 -11.81
N THR A 210 7.43 -2.48 -10.60
CA THR A 210 7.78 -3.73 -9.92
C THR A 210 6.68 -4.13 -8.95
N LEU A 211 5.92 -5.17 -9.33
CA LEU A 211 4.83 -5.77 -8.55
C LEU A 211 5.16 -7.24 -8.20
N ALA A 212 6.44 -7.60 -8.21
CA ALA A 212 6.87 -8.97 -7.94
C ALA A 212 6.43 -9.42 -6.54
N GLN A 213 5.84 -10.61 -6.46
CA GLN A 213 5.32 -11.22 -5.22
C GLN A 213 4.23 -10.39 -4.51
N CYS A 214 3.63 -9.40 -5.18
CA CYS A 214 2.49 -8.67 -4.64
C CYS A 214 1.25 -9.55 -4.52
N VAL A 215 0.44 -9.27 -3.51
CA VAL A 215 -0.90 -9.84 -3.37
C VAL A 215 -1.91 -8.80 -3.87
N LEU A 216 -2.47 -9.05 -5.05
CA LEU A 216 -3.45 -8.21 -5.76
C LEU A 216 -4.84 -8.91 -5.81
N THR A 217 -5.13 -9.77 -4.84
CA THR A 217 -6.41 -10.50 -4.79
C THR A 217 -7.58 -9.53 -4.83
N GLY A 218 -8.47 -9.71 -5.80
CA GLY A 218 -9.66 -8.85 -5.96
C GLY A 218 -9.37 -7.40 -6.34
N ALA A 219 -8.11 -7.02 -6.62
CA ALA A 219 -7.75 -5.65 -6.98
C ALA A 219 -8.46 -5.20 -8.27
N ALA A 220 -8.89 -3.94 -8.32
CA ALA A 220 -9.44 -3.31 -9.51
C ALA A 220 -8.30 -2.71 -10.35
N LEU A 221 -8.13 -3.23 -11.57
CA LEU A 221 -7.10 -2.84 -12.54
C LEU A 221 -7.72 -2.56 -13.92
N ALA A 222 -9.02 -2.27 -13.97
CA ALA A 222 -9.71 -1.99 -15.23
C ALA A 222 -9.03 -0.84 -15.98
N GLY A 223 -8.66 -1.07 -17.24
CA GLY A 223 -7.98 -0.08 -18.08
C GLY A 223 -6.60 0.36 -17.58
N ALA A 224 -6.02 -0.32 -16.59
CA ALA A 224 -4.67 0.00 -16.11
C ALA A 224 -3.59 -0.33 -17.17
N ARG A 225 -2.50 0.42 -17.16
CA ARG A 225 -1.33 0.18 -18.03
C ARG A 225 -0.24 -0.50 -17.21
N LEU A 226 0.06 -1.75 -17.55
CA LEU A 226 1.07 -2.60 -16.92
C LEU A 226 2.13 -3.03 -17.94
N ASP A 227 2.31 -2.25 -19.00
CA ASP A 227 3.26 -2.60 -20.08
C ASP A 227 4.67 -2.74 -19.53
N GLY A 228 5.31 -3.90 -19.77
CA GLY A 228 6.64 -4.22 -19.26
C GLY A 228 6.73 -4.35 -17.72
N ALA A 229 5.62 -4.33 -16.99
CA ALA A 229 5.64 -4.49 -15.54
C ALA A 229 6.14 -5.88 -15.11
N ASN A 230 6.81 -5.94 -13.96
CA ASN A 230 7.24 -7.19 -13.35
C ASN A 230 6.20 -7.68 -12.33
N LEU A 231 5.43 -8.69 -12.71
CA LEU A 231 4.41 -9.37 -11.90
C LEU A 231 4.86 -10.80 -11.53
N THR A 232 6.16 -11.09 -11.55
CA THR A 232 6.68 -12.42 -11.23
C THR A 232 6.17 -12.87 -9.86
N ARG A 233 5.52 -14.06 -9.84
CA ARG A 233 4.91 -14.64 -8.63
C ARG A 233 3.88 -13.75 -7.93
N ALA A 234 3.29 -12.79 -8.62
CA ALA A 234 2.19 -12.00 -8.07
C ALA A 234 0.93 -12.86 -7.94
N VAL A 235 0.11 -12.57 -6.94
CA VAL A 235 -1.17 -13.25 -6.68
C VAL A 235 -2.30 -12.32 -7.12
N LEU A 236 -2.94 -12.65 -8.25
CA LEU A 236 -4.02 -11.89 -8.88
C LEU A 236 -5.35 -12.66 -8.83
N ILE A 237 -5.59 -13.45 -7.79
CA ILE A 237 -6.82 -14.24 -7.65
C ILE A 237 -8.04 -13.31 -7.70
N GLY A 238 -8.95 -13.53 -8.66
CA GLY A 238 -10.15 -12.73 -8.83
C GLY A 238 -9.90 -11.24 -9.13
N ALA A 239 -8.67 -10.85 -9.48
CA ALA A 239 -8.37 -9.47 -9.87
C ALA A 239 -9.11 -9.08 -11.15
N LYS A 240 -9.50 -7.81 -11.27
CA LYS A 240 -10.33 -7.28 -12.36
C LYS A 240 -9.46 -6.40 -13.27
N LEU A 241 -9.07 -6.94 -14.44
CA LEU A 241 -8.20 -6.27 -15.43
C LEU A 241 -8.90 -6.07 -16.79
N PRO A 242 -10.22 -5.83 -16.88
CA PRO A 242 -10.84 -5.67 -18.19
C PRO A 242 -10.25 -4.48 -18.93
N GLY A 243 -9.87 -4.71 -20.20
CA GLY A 243 -9.24 -3.70 -21.06
C GLY A 243 -7.86 -3.22 -20.62
N ALA A 244 -7.22 -3.88 -19.66
CA ALA A 244 -5.88 -3.51 -19.22
C ALA A 244 -4.82 -3.83 -20.29
N SER A 245 -3.73 -3.06 -20.31
CA SER A 245 -2.55 -3.32 -21.14
C SER A 245 -1.45 -3.94 -20.30
N LEU A 246 -1.00 -5.16 -20.70
CA LEU A 246 0.08 -5.92 -20.08
C LEU A 246 1.14 -6.30 -21.13
N SER A 247 1.30 -5.51 -22.20
CA SER A 247 2.23 -5.85 -23.28
C SER A 247 3.66 -5.97 -22.75
N GLY A 248 4.32 -7.09 -23.03
CA GLY A 248 5.67 -7.37 -22.54
C GLY A 248 5.80 -7.56 -21.04
N ALA A 249 4.69 -7.59 -20.28
CA ALA A 249 4.73 -7.81 -18.83
C ALA A 249 5.26 -9.20 -18.48
N ASN A 250 5.95 -9.32 -17.35
CA ASN A 250 6.44 -10.59 -16.83
C ASN A 250 5.50 -11.14 -15.74
N LEU A 251 4.68 -12.11 -16.10
CA LEU A 251 3.76 -12.84 -15.23
C LEU A 251 4.28 -14.26 -14.91
N THR A 252 5.59 -14.49 -15.00
CA THR A 252 6.18 -15.80 -14.70
C THR A 252 5.74 -16.27 -13.30
N GLN A 253 5.14 -17.47 -13.24
CA GLN A 253 4.63 -18.07 -11.99
C GLN A 253 3.58 -17.20 -11.26
N ALA A 254 2.93 -16.26 -11.93
CA ALA A 254 1.82 -15.52 -11.34
C ALA A 254 0.60 -16.42 -11.17
N ILE A 255 -0.22 -16.10 -10.15
CA ILE A 255 -1.46 -16.82 -9.84
C ILE A 255 -2.64 -15.93 -10.27
N LEU A 256 -3.36 -16.36 -11.30
CA LEU A 256 -4.45 -15.62 -11.96
C LEU A 256 -5.80 -16.38 -11.86
N VAL A 257 -5.97 -17.21 -10.84
CA VAL A 257 -7.20 -18.02 -10.67
C VAL A 257 -8.42 -17.12 -10.68
N GLY A 258 -9.33 -17.33 -11.63
CA GLY A 258 -10.57 -16.56 -11.78
C GLY A 258 -10.39 -15.06 -12.04
N ALA A 259 -9.19 -14.63 -12.44
CA ALA A 259 -8.97 -13.22 -12.81
C ALA A 259 -9.73 -12.87 -14.09
N ASP A 260 -10.19 -11.61 -14.20
CA ASP A 260 -10.88 -11.09 -15.37
C ASP A 260 -9.93 -10.26 -16.24
N LEU A 261 -9.58 -10.80 -17.41
CA LEU A 261 -8.76 -10.17 -18.45
C LEU A 261 -9.60 -9.87 -19.71
N THR A 262 -10.92 -9.68 -19.59
CA THR A 262 -11.80 -9.39 -20.73
C THR A 262 -11.25 -8.25 -21.58
N GLY A 263 -10.97 -8.50 -22.86
CA GLY A 263 -10.46 -7.51 -23.81
C GLY A 263 -9.04 -6.98 -23.47
N ALA A 264 -8.34 -7.58 -22.50
CA ALA A 264 -6.99 -7.14 -22.14
C ALA A 264 -5.96 -7.46 -23.24
N THR A 265 -4.90 -6.65 -23.31
CA THR A 265 -3.79 -6.85 -24.25
C THR A 265 -2.55 -7.35 -23.49
N LEU A 266 -2.09 -8.56 -23.86
CA LEU A 266 -0.92 -9.19 -23.26
C LEU A 266 0.20 -9.44 -24.31
N ASP A 267 0.23 -8.68 -25.39
CA ASP A 267 1.15 -8.95 -26.51
C ASP A 267 2.61 -9.07 -26.04
N GLY A 268 3.23 -10.24 -26.29
CA GLY A 268 4.61 -10.50 -25.88
C GLY A 268 4.83 -10.70 -24.38
N ALA A 269 3.77 -10.81 -23.59
CA ALA A 269 3.89 -11.07 -22.16
C ALA A 269 4.43 -12.48 -21.86
N ARG A 270 5.09 -12.65 -20.71
CA ARG A 270 5.60 -13.94 -20.26
C ARG A 270 4.72 -14.50 -19.16
N LEU A 271 4.00 -15.59 -19.48
CA LEU A 271 3.14 -16.33 -18.54
C LEU A 271 3.74 -17.73 -18.26
N TYR A 272 5.06 -17.85 -18.31
CA TYR A 272 5.75 -19.12 -18.05
C TYR A 272 5.35 -19.68 -16.68
N GLN A 273 4.79 -20.92 -16.65
CA GLN A 273 4.28 -21.55 -15.43
C GLN A 273 3.23 -20.70 -14.66
N ALA A 274 2.52 -19.81 -15.33
CA ALA A 274 1.41 -19.10 -14.70
C ALA A 274 0.28 -20.07 -14.31
N ILE A 275 -0.38 -19.81 -13.17
CA ILE A 275 -1.48 -20.62 -12.64
C ILE A 275 -2.76 -19.82 -12.84
N ALA A 276 -3.55 -20.15 -13.84
CA ALA A 276 -4.71 -19.39 -14.28
C ALA A 276 -5.98 -20.26 -14.52
N PRO A 277 -6.30 -21.25 -13.66
CA PRO A 277 -7.55 -21.98 -13.79
C PRO A 277 -8.75 -21.05 -13.71
N GLY A 278 -9.72 -21.26 -14.59
CA GLY A 278 -10.94 -20.43 -14.62
C GLY A 278 -10.71 -18.98 -15.00
N LEU A 279 -9.59 -18.65 -15.63
CA LEU A 279 -9.30 -17.31 -16.15
C LEU A 279 -10.45 -16.83 -17.06
N ILE A 280 -10.88 -15.60 -16.90
CA ILE A 280 -11.90 -14.96 -17.74
C ILE A 280 -11.17 -14.03 -18.71
N ALA A 281 -11.02 -14.42 -19.96
CA ALA A 281 -10.23 -13.65 -20.93
C ALA A 281 -10.89 -13.64 -22.35
N PRO A 282 -12.23 -13.41 -22.43
CA PRO A 282 -12.84 -13.27 -23.75
C PRO A 282 -12.28 -12.04 -24.46
N GLU A 283 -12.06 -12.17 -25.77
CA GLU A 283 -11.50 -11.12 -26.65
C GLU A 283 -10.10 -10.65 -26.26
N ALA A 284 -9.43 -11.29 -25.31
CA ALA A 284 -8.08 -10.92 -24.90
C ALA A 284 -7.04 -11.28 -25.98
N ARG A 285 -5.96 -10.50 -26.01
CA ARG A 285 -4.86 -10.67 -26.95
C ARG A 285 -3.64 -11.26 -26.24
N PHE A 286 -3.29 -12.48 -26.60
CA PHE A 286 -2.09 -13.21 -26.15
C PHE A 286 -1.05 -13.36 -27.27
N THR A 287 -1.01 -12.42 -28.20
CA THR A 287 -0.13 -12.51 -29.37
C THR A 287 1.35 -12.55 -28.95
N ARG A 288 2.12 -13.54 -29.41
CA ARG A 288 3.54 -13.73 -29.05
C ARG A 288 3.81 -13.93 -27.55
N CYS A 289 2.81 -14.33 -26.77
CA CYS A 289 3.02 -14.68 -25.36
C CYS A 289 3.81 -15.98 -25.21
N ASP A 290 4.59 -16.07 -24.14
CA ASP A 290 5.16 -17.32 -23.66
C ASP A 290 4.26 -17.90 -22.56
N LEU A 291 3.47 -18.92 -22.90
CA LEU A 291 2.56 -19.64 -22.02
C LEU A 291 3.07 -21.04 -21.70
N THR A 292 4.36 -21.28 -21.90
CA THR A 292 4.97 -22.60 -21.64
C THR A 292 4.67 -23.03 -20.19
N TYR A 293 4.10 -24.24 -20.05
CA TYR A 293 3.65 -24.83 -18.78
C TYR A 293 2.55 -24.02 -18.03
N ALA A 294 1.92 -23.04 -18.64
CA ALA A 294 0.82 -22.34 -18.00
C ALA A 294 -0.40 -23.25 -17.80
N ASP A 295 -1.10 -23.10 -16.70
CA ASP A 295 -2.37 -23.78 -16.45
C ASP A 295 -3.54 -22.83 -16.75
N LEU A 296 -4.25 -23.09 -17.84
CA LEU A 296 -5.43 -22.35 -18.28
C LEU A 296 -6.70 -23.22 -18.14
N SER A 297 -6.68 -24.29 -17.33
CA SER A 297 -7.82 -25.19 -17.23
C SER A 297 -9.12 -24.47 -16.86
N GLY A 298 -10.20 -24.77 -17.55
CA GLY A 298 -11.50 -24.15 -17.36
C GLY A 298 -11.59 -22.66 -17.73
N ALA A 299 -10.56 -22.09 -18.37
CA ALA A 299 -10.57 -20.70 -18.75
C ALA A 299 -11.61 -20.39 -19.85
N ASN A 300 -12.21 -19.21 -19.78
CA ASN A 300 -13.01 -18.64 -20.86
C ASN A 300 -12.11 -17.80 -21.77
N LEU A 301 -11.81 -18.33 -22.96
CA LEU A 301 -10.95 -17.74 -23.99
C LEU A 301 -11.75 -17.40 -25.25
N THR A 302 -13.07 -17.23 -25.14
CA THR A 302 -13.95 -16.94 -26.28
C THR A 302 -13.41 -15.76 -27.09
N ARG A 303 -13.22 -15.94 -28.39
CA ARG A 303 -12.65 -14.95 -29.31
C ARG A 303 -11.25 -14.42 -28.97
N ALA A 304 -10.54 -15.07 -28.06
CA ALA A 304 -9.16 -14.66 -27.73
C ALA A 304 -8.17 -14.95 -28.87
N ASN A 305 -7.11 -14.18 -28.96
CA ASN A 305 -6.11 -14.28 -30.02
C ASN A 305 -4.74 -14.69 -29.47
N PHE A 306 -4.30 -15.91 -29.82
CA PHE A 306 -3.01 -16.48 -29.46
C PHE A 306 -2.03 -16.52 -30.66
N GLY A 307 -2.13 -15.59 -31.59
CA GLY A 307 -1.24 -15.53 -32.76
C GLY A 307 0.23 -15.53 -32.36
N ALA A 308 1.01 -16.48 -32.85
CA ALA A 308 2.42 -16.66 -32.52
C ALA A 308 2.74 -16.85 -31.03
N ALA A 309 1.76 -17.17 -30.19
CA ALA A 309 2.01 -17.55 -28.80
C ALA A 309 2.62 -18.95 -28.71
N VAL A 310 3.47 -19.18 -27.71
CA VAL A 310 4.06 -20.49 -27.41
C VAL A 310 3.25 -21.14 -26.29
N LEU A 311 2.65 -22.32 -26.58
CA LEU A 311 1.78 -23.06 -25.67
C LEU A 311 2.40 -24.40 -25.23
N ALA A 312 3.73 -24.54 -25.33
CA ALA A 312 4.42 -25.79 -25.04
C ALA A 312 4.03 -26.33 -23.63
N SER A 313 3.39 -27.52 -23.62
CA SER A 313 2.89 -28.15 -22.38
C SER A 313 1.91 -27.31 -21.54
N ALA A 314 1.33 -26.25 -22.09
CA ALA A 314 0.26 -25.51 -21.41
C ALA A 314 -0.97 -26.42 -21.22
N ASN A 315 -1.67 -26.28 -20.09
CA ASN A 315 -2.88 -27.04 -19.79
C ASN A 315 -4.11 -26.29 -20.30
N LEU A 316 -4.78 -26.84 -21.33
CA LEU A 316 -6.02 -26.31 -21.92
C LEU A 316 -7.23 -27.21 -21.62
N HIS A 317 -7.22 -27.90 -20.46
CA HIS A 317 -8.33 -28.76 -20.06
C HIS A 317 -9.61 -27.95 -19.88
N ALA A 318 -10.72 -28.38 -20.48
CA ALA A 318 -12.06 -27.82 -20.33
C ALA A 318 -12.17 -26.29 -20.60
N ILE A 319 -11.32 -25.72 -21.45
CA ILE A 319 -11.43 -24.32 -21.85
C ILE A 319 -12.67 -24.06 -22.69
N GLN A 320 -13.18 -22.83 -22.64
CA GLN A 320 -14.18 -22.29 -23.56
C GLN A 320 -13.46 -21.41 -24.59
N ASP A 321 -13.35 -21.86 -25.84
CA ASP A 321 -12.55 -21.20 -26.86
C ASP A 321 -13.31 -20.95 -28.18
N GLU A 322 -14.62 -20.74 -28.09
CA GLU A 322 -15.44 -20.42 -29.26
C GLU A 322 -14.90 -19.16 -29.96
N GLY A 323 -14.59 -19.29 -31.25
CA GLY A 323 -14.03 -18.21 -32.08
C GLY A 323 -12.61 -17.78 -31.70
N ALA A 324 -11.93 -18.48 -30.82
CA ALA A 324 -10.53 -18.17 -30.47
C ALA A 324 -9.56 -18.61 -31.59
N TYR A 325 -8.50 -17.82 -31.80
CA TYR A 325 -7.42 -18.15 -32.71
C TYR A 325 -6.21 -18.69 -31.94
N ILE A 326 -6.02 -20.02 -31.95
CA ILE A 326 -4.97 -20.71 -31.17
C ILE A 326 -4.14 -21.58 -32.13
N PRO A 327 -3.18 -21.02 -32.91
CA PRO A 327 -2.44 -21.75 -33.92
C PRO A 327 -1.51 -22.82 -33.35
N ASP A 328 -0.93 -22.64 -32.17
CA ASP A 328 -0.03 -23.59 -31.50
C ASP A 328 -0.75 -24.57 -30.55
N ARG A 329 -2.06 -24.79 -30.73
CA ARG A 329 -2.88 -25.67 -29.87
C ARG A 329 -2.29 -27.10 -29.75
N ALA A 330 -1.64 -27.60 -30.78
CA ALA A 330 -1.10 -28.97 -30.80
C ALA A 330 0.08 -29.18 -29.83
N SER A 331 0.77 -28.12 -29.40
CA SER A 331 1.85 -28.18 -28.40
C SER A 331 1.37 -28.20 -26.96
N ALA A 332 0.10 -27.87 -26.74
CA ALA A 332 -0.55 -27.85 -25.45
C ALA A 332 -1.20 -29.19 -25.09
N LYS A 333 -1.45 -29.39 -23.81
CA LYS A 333 -2.27 -30.50 -23.29
C LYS A 333 -3.74 -30.14 -23.45
N GLY A 334 -4.47 -30.94 -24.23
CA GLY A 334 -5.92 -30.76 -24.45
C GLY A 334 -6.78 -31.26 -23.29
N THR A 335 -8.09 -31.28 -23.52
CA THR A 335 -9.05 -31.81 -22.54
C THR A 335 -8.85 -33.30 -22.32
N ASP A 336 -8.68 -33.68 -21.06
CA ASP A 336 -8.71 -35.07 -20.61
C ASP A 336 -10.19 -35.52 -20.48
N PRO A 337 -10.65 -36.49 -21.29
CA PRO A 337 -12.07 -36.90 -21.28
C PRO A 337 -12.49 -37.63 -19.99
N GLU A 338 -11.57 -38.32 -19.32
CA GLU A 338 -11.90 -39.03 -18.06
C GLU A 338 -12.05 -38.06 -16.91
N ARG A 339 -11.11 -37.14 -16.82
CA ARG A 339 -11.16 -36.03 -15.86
C ARG A 339 -12.41 -35.18 -16.05
N LEU A 340 -12.75 -34.79 -17.29
CA LEU A 340 -13.94 -34.00 -17.58
C LEU A 340 -15.24 -34.73 -17.17
N ARG A 341 -15.33 -36.05 -17.42
CA ARG A 341 -16.47 -36.86 -16.97
C ARG A 341 -16.58 -36.88 -15.44
N ALA A 342 -15.47 -36.98 -14.74
CA ALA A 342 -15.46 -36.96 -13.27
C ALA A 342 -15.89 -35.60 -12.71
N GLU A 343 -15.41 -34.51 -13.30
CA GLU A 343 -15.74 -33.15 -12.90
C GLU A 343 -17.20 -32.76 -13.19
N THR A 344 -17.80 -33.30 -14.25
CA THR A 344 -19.20 -33.04 -14.63
C THR A 344 -20.17 -34.07 -14.09
N TRP A 345 -19.70 -35.09 -13.37
CA TRP A 345 -20.57 -36.11 -12.77
C TRP A 345 -21.37 -35.53 -11.62
N HIS A 346 -22.67 -35.53 -11.77
CA HIS A 346 -23.63 -35.22 -10.69
C HIS A 346 -24.25 -36.54 -10.21
N ALA A 347 -24.20 -36.80 -8.90
CA ALA A 347 -24.98 -37.88 -8.29
C ALA A 347 -26.47 -37.62 -8.57
N ARG A 348 -27.13 -38.57 -9.19
CA ARG A 348 -28.60 -38.54 -9.40
C ARG A 348 -29.30 -38.93 -8.11
#